data_b1a6b7d3eb2490f9c357f5b732965570
#
_entry.id   b1a6b7d3eb2490f9c357f5b732965570
#
_cell.length_a   1.000
_cell.length_b   1.000
_cell.length_c   1.000
_cell.angle_alpha   90.00
_cell.angle_beta   90.00
_cell.angle_gamma   90.00
#
_symmetry.space_group_name_H-M   'P 1'
#
loop_
_entity.id
_entity.type
_entity.pdbx_description
1 polymer ?
#
loop_
_entity_poly.entity_id
_entity_poly.type
_entity_poly.pdbx_seq_one_letter_code
_entity_poly.pdbx_strand_id
1 'polypeptide(L)'
;MENNHSKIFISIVSHGHDDMIRESGILEQVKNYKDVYLVVKNNKIHSSLNENDSECIYFINEHFNRGFGDNNNIVFNFCKNHLNMKEEDYFIVLNPDVLIDLNDVINLCNSMRQNDEKAATINLYKDDLKTVYDNSIRHFPKFKDFFLSYLGFKNKTIIEKSAINNKCIIDWAAGSFLAFRADHYARLGGFDESFFMYCEDIDICFRSKAEGVALVYYPTISAVHKAQHANRSLFSKHFIWHVKSIIRYCAKTKAFF
;
A
#
# COMPACT_ATOMS: atom_id res chain seq x y z
N MET A 1 -9.61 26.29 20.61
CA MET A 1 -9.96 25.02 19.97
C MET A 1 -8.69 24.56 19.30
N GLU A 2 -8.00 23.55 19.85
CA GLU A 2 -6.86 22.94 19.18
C GLU A 2 -7.38 22.39 17.85
N ASN A 3 -6.80 22.87 16.75
CA ASN A 3 -7.04 22.29 15.43
C ASN A 3 -6.47 20.86 15.48
N ASN A 4 -7.33 19.91 15.76
CA ASN A 4 -6.99 18.49 15.84
C ASN A 4 -6.75 17.99 14.38
N HIS A 5 -5.58 18.34 13.81
CA HIS A 5 -5.14 17.81 12.55
C HIS A 5 -4.67 16.38 12.79
N SER A 6 -5.34 15.40 12.16
CA SER A 6 -4.87 14.02 12.18
C SER A 6 -3.49 13.95 11.50
N LYS A 7 -2.56 13.25 12.14
CA LYS A 7 -1.23 12.99 11.59
C LYS A 7 -1.30 11.95 10.47
N ILE A 8 -0.34 12.00 9.57
CA ILE A 8 -0.19 11.07 8.46
C ILE A 8 1.15 10.34 8.60
N PHE A 9 1.12 9.03 8.64
CA PHE A 9 2.29 8.17 8.74
C PHE A 9 2.44 7.36 7.47
N ILE A 10 3.52 7.60 6.73
CA ILE A 10 3.82 6.95 5.45
C ILE A 10 4.83 5.84 5.69
N SER A 11 4.47 4.62 5.33
CA SER A 11 5.32 3.44 5.39
C SER A 11 5.89 3.14 4.00
N ILE A 12 7.21 3.13 3.88
CA ILE A 12 7.92 2.65 2.69
C ILE A 12 8.80 1.46 3.08
N VAL A 13 8.61 0.32 2.40
CA VAL A 13 9.44 -0.87 2.59
C VAL A 13 10.49 -0.94 1.47
N SER A 14 11.78 -0.80 1.85
CA SER A 14 12.91 -0.85 0.92
C SER A 14 13.59 -2.22 0.91
N HIS A 15 13.77 -2.80 -0.26
CA HIS A 15 14.61 -3.97 -0.53
C HIS A 15 15.91 -3.59 -1.27
N GLY A 16 16.53 -2.45 -0.90
CA GLY A 16 17.65 -1.84 -1.60
C GLY A 16 17.18 -0.92 -2.71
N HIS A 17 16.08 -0.20 -2.47
CA HIS A 17 15.52 0.81 -3.36
C HIS A 17 15.96 2.23 -2.97
N ASP A 18 17.15 2.37 -2.39
CA ASP A 18 17.63 3.59 -1.79
C ASP A 18 17.68 4.77 -2.79
N ASP A 19 18.20 4.51 -4.00
CA ASP A 19 18.27 5.53 -5.05
C ASP A 19 16.86 5.94 -5.51
N MET A 20 15.97 4.99 -5.65
CA MET A 20 14.57 5.22 -6.05
C MET A 20 13.85 6.10 -5.02
N ILE A 21 14.06 5.86 -3.71
CA ILE A 21 13.47 6.66 -2.64
C ILE A 21 14.05 8.08 -2.66
N ARG A 22 15.37 8.25 -2.93
CA ARG A 22 15.97 9.58 -3.10
C ARG A 22 15.42 10.32 -4.31
N GLU A 23 15.36 9.64 -5.46
CA GLU A 23 14.90 10.21 -6.72
C GLU A 23 13.40 10.55 -6.71
N SER A 24 12.60 9.89 -5.87
CA SER A 24 11.17 10.22 -5.71
C SER A 24 10.93 11.62 -5.13
N GLY A 25 11.94 12.20 -4.47
CA GLY A 25 11.83 13.49 -3.79
C GLY A 25 10.98 13.47 -2.52
N ILE A 26 10.46 12.31 -2.09
CA ILE A 26 9.57 12.22 -0.92
C ILE A 26 10.27 12.62 0.38
N LEU A 27 11.58 12.33 0.49
CA LEU A 27 12.40 12.72 1.65
C LEU A 27 12.42 14.23 1.85
N GLU A 28 12.51 15.01 0.78
CA GLU A 28 12.50 16.46 0.84
C GLU A 28 11.09 17.03 1.00
N GLN A 29 10.10 16.42 0.36
CA GLN A 29 8.72 16.87 0.49
C GLN A 29 8.24 16.79 1.94
N VAL A 30 8.48 15.68 2.64
CA VAL A 30 8.02 15.44 4.02
C VAL A 30 8.48 16.52 4.99
N LYS A 31 9.68 17.07 4.81
CA LYS A 31 10.26 18.14 5.66
C LYS A 31 9.41 19.43 5.68
N ASN A 32 8.57 19.62 4.68
CA ASN A 32 7.73 20.82 4.55
C ASN A 32 6.40 20.71 5.32
N TYR A 33 6.10 19.54 5.95
CA TYR A 33 4.80 19.28 6.59
C TYR A 33 4.98 18.80 8.02
N LYS A 34 4.43 19.55 8.97
CA LYS A 34 4.60 19.31 10.41
C LYS A 34 3.94 18.01 10.90
N ASP A 35 2.81 17.60 10.27
CA ASP A 35 1.99 16.47 10.73
C ASP A 35 2.11 15.26 9.78
N VAL A 36 3.15 15.22 8.94
CA VAL A 36 3.45 14.10 8.04
C VAL A 36 4.77 13.45 8.45
N TYR A 37 4.73 12.15 8.68
CA TYR A 37 5.87 11.34 9.09
C TYR A 37 6.17 10.28 8.04
N LEU A 38 7.42 10.14 7.67
CA LEU A 38 7.89 9.08 6.78
C LEU A 38 8.72 8.06 7.56
N VAL A 39 8.33 6.80 7.48
CA VAL A 39 9.09 5.71 8.08
C VAL A 39 9.53 4.75 6.98
N VAL A 40 10.82 4.67 6.74
CA VAL A 40 11.42 3.76 5.78
C VAL A 40 11.91 2.52 6.51
N LYS A 41 11.31 1.37 6.18
CA LYS A 41 11.71 0.06 6.69
C LYS A 41 12.69 -0.60 5.73
N ASN A 42 13.97 -0.59 6.08
CA ASN A 42 14.99 -1.31 5.32
C ASN A 42 14.90 -2.81 5.57
N ASN A 43 14.62 -3.58 4.51
CA ASN A 43 14.48 -5.05 4.59
C ASN A 43 15.76 -5.78 4.14
N LYS A 44 16.83 -5.04 3.81
CA LYS A 44 18.19 -5.54 3.57
C LYS A 44 19.17 -4.91 4.56
N ILE A 45 20.23 -5.66 4.90
CA ILE A 45 21.22 -5.28 5.91
C ILE A 45 22.01 -4.02 5.51
N HIS A 46 22.24 -3.79 4.22
CA HIS A 46 22.99 -2.64 3.74
C HIS A 46 22.04 -1.67 3.02
N SER A 47 21.77 -0.55 3.67
CA SER A 47 21.09 0.60 3.09
C SER A 47 22.03 1.80 3.18
N SER A 48 22.05 2.62 2.14
CA SER A 48 22.72 3.91 2.12
C SER A 48 21.82 5.06 2.60
N LEU A 49 20.55 4.75 2.91
CA LEU A 49 19.63 5.64 3.59
C LEU A 49 19.90 5.56 5.08
N ASN A 50 20.62 6.55 5.59
CA ASN A 50 20.95 6.67 7.00
C ASN A 50 20.14 7.79 7.65
N GLU A 51 20.28 7.91 8.98
CA GLU A 51 19.63 8.91 9.80
C GLU A 51 19.70 10.29 9.13
N ASN A 52 18.55 10.89 8.94
CA ASN A 52 18.42 12.29 8.55
C ASN A 52 18.20 13.12 9.81
N ASP A 53 18.74 14.33 9.84
CA ASP A 53 18.52 15.34 10.90
C ASP A 53 17.08 15.92 10.87
N SER A 54 16.11 15.08 10.57
CA SER A 54 14.71 15.49 10.42
C SER A 54 13.82 14.76 11.42
N GLU A 55 13.08 15.52 12.21
CA GLU A 55 12.13 15.00 13.20
C GLU A 55 10.91 14.27 12.57
N CYS A 56 10.79 14.28 11.25
CA CYS A 56 9.66 13.64 10.54
C CYS A 56 10.05 12.43 9.66
N ILE A 57 11.35 12.05 9.62
CA ILE A 57 11.84 10.92 8.82
C ILE A 57 12.56 9.92 9.72
N TYR A 58 12.13 8.66 9.64
CA TYR A 58 12.66 7.58 10.47
C TYR A 58 13.08 6.40 9.61
N PHE A 59 14.15 5.71 10.02
CA PHE A 59 14.65 4.51 9.36
C PHE A 59 14.67 3.35 10.35
N ILE A 60 14.02 2.23 9.96
CA ILE A 60 14.04 0.99 10.74
C ILE A 60 15.00 0.01 10.05
N ASN A 61 16.15 -0.24 10.70
CA ASN A 61 17.27 -1.03 10.19
C ASN A 61 17.43 -2.35 10.97
N GLU A 62 16.34 -3.03 11.25
CA GLU A 62 16.28 -4.29 11.99
C GLU A 62 15.23 -5.23 11.39
N HIS A 63 15.16 -6.49 11.84
CA HIS A 63 14.18 -7.47 11.36
C HIS A 63 14.15 -7.64 9.83
N PHE A 64 15.32 -7.90 9.25
CA PHE A 64 15.49 -8.05 7.80
C PHE A 64 14.85 -9.33 7.24
N ASN A 65 14.67 -9.37 5.90
CA ASN A 65 14.15 -10.51 5.15
C ASN A 65 12.71 -10.92 5.53
N ARG A 66 11.90 -9.96 5.92
CA ARG A 66 10.49 -10.16 6.23
C ARG A 66 9.62 -10.00 4.99
N GLY A 67 8.39 -10.51 5.05
CA GLY A 67 7.38 -10.31 4.01
C GLY A 67 6.92 -8.85 3.91
N PHE A 68 6.21 -8.54 2.82
CA PHE A 68 5.71 -7.17 2.60
C PHE A 68 4.76 -6.72 3.72
N GLY A 69 3.79 -7.56 4.07
CA GLY A 69 2.83 -7.26 5.13
C GLY A 69 3.48 -7.13 6.51
N ASP A 70 4.38 -8.07 6.85
CA ASP A 70 5.13 -8.09 8.12
C ASP A 70 5.95 -6.79 8.29
N ASN A 71 6.66 -6.33 7.24
CA ASN A 71 7.40 -5.07 7.30
C ASN A 71 6.49 -3.85 7.54
N ASN A 72 5.32 -3.79 6.91
CA ASN A 72 4.37 -2.70 7.14
C ASN A 72 3.78 -2.76 8.56
N ASN A 73 3.54 -3.95 9.11
CA ASN A 73 3.12 -4.12 10.49
C ASN A 73 4.19 -3.63 11.49
N ILE A 74 5.47 -3.90 11.21
CA ILE A 74 6.60 -3.37 11.99
C ILE A 74 6.56 -1.84 11.99
N VAL A 75 6.37 -1.21 10.82
CA VAL A 75 6.27 0.25 10.71
C VAL A 75 5.06 0.78 11.48
N PHE A 76 3.90 0.15 11.34
CA PHE A 76 2.70 0.56 12.07
C PHE A 76 2.91 0.53 13.59
N ASN A 77 3.49 -0.54 14.09
CA ASN A 77 3.81 -0.69 15.51
C ASN A 77 4.84 0.35 15.98
N PHE A 78 5.83 0.65 15.15
CA PHE A 78 6.79 1.72 15.43
C PHE A 78 6.10 3.08 15.53
N CYS A 79 5.22 3.43 14.59
CA CYS A 79 4.48 4.68 14.61
C CYS A 79 3.62 4.79 15.87
N LYS A 80 2.94 3.71 16.25
CA LYS A 80 2.10 3.66 17.45
C LYS A 80 2.90 3.83 18.73
N ASN A 81 4.01 3.11 18.86
CA ASN A 81 4.77 2.99 20.11
C ASN A 81 5.78 4.13 20.31
N HIS A 82 6.32 4.71 19.23
CA HIS A 82 7.40 5.68 19.29
C HIS A 82 7.05 7.07 18.76
N LEU A 83 6.05 7.17 17.83
CA LEU A 83 5.66 8.45 17.22
C LEU A 83 4.28 8.95 17.69
N ASN A 84 3.71 8.26 18.70
CA ASN A 84 2.43 8.65 19.30
C ASN A 84 1.31 8.74 18.24
N MET A 85 1.25 7.75 17.31
CA MET A 85 0.15 7.62 16.36
C MET A 85 -1.14 7.28 17.11
N LYS A 86 -2.18 8.03 16.84
CA LYS A 86 -3.50 7.89 17.46
C LYS A 86 -4.48 7.17 16.55
N GLU A 87 -5.65 6.80 17.10
CA GLU A 87 -6.67 6.05 16.36
C GLU A 87 -7.27 6.81 15.19
N GLU A 88 -7.36 8.14 15.27
CA GLU A 88 -7.87 9.04 14.23
C GLU A 88 -6.83 9.41 13.15
N ASP A 89 -5.56 9.03 13.32
CA ASP A 89 -4.48 9.29 12.36
C ASP A 89 -4.56 8.35 11.15
N TYR A 90 -3.77 8.64 10.13
CA TYR A 90 -3.73 7.87 8.89
C TYR A 90 -2.41 7.14 8.71
N PHE A 91 -2.50 5.88 8.33
CA PHE A 91 -1.38 5.02 7.97
C PHE A 91 -1.42 4.74 6.48
N ILE A 92 -0.39 5.18 5.76
CA ILE A 92 -0.27 5.05 4.31
C ILE A 92 0.80 4.02 3.99
N VAL A 93 0.41 2.96 3.30
CA VAL A 93 1.33 2.00 2.69
C VAL A 93 1.69 2.53 1.31
N LEU A 94 2.97 2.77 1.07
CA LEU A 94 3.48 3.35 -0.16
C LEU A 94 4.68 2.55 -0.67
N ASN A 95 4.63 2.08 -1.90
CA ASN A 95 5.79 1.45 -2.52
C ASN A 95 6.88 2.47 -2.87
N PRO A 96 8.18 2.10 -2.82
CA PRO A 96 9.29 2.99 -3.13
C PRO A 96 9.34 3.49 -4.57
N ASP A 97 8.63 2.81 -5.50
CA ASP A 97 8.52 3.15 -6.92
C ASP A 97 7.24 3.93 -7.28
N VAL A 98 6.52 4.42 -6.28
CA VAL A 98 5.37 5.31 -6.48
C VAL A 98 5.78 6.76 -6.26
N LEU A 99 5.67 7.56 -7.31
CA LEU A 99 5.92 9.00 -7.28
C LEU A 99 4.61 9.74 -7.03
N ILE A 100 4.52 10.39 -5.88
CA ILE A 100 3.32 11.12 -5.46
C ILE A 100 3.68 12.49 -4.89
N ASP A 101 2.82 13.48 -5.13
CA ASP A 101 2.87 14.77 -4.41
C ASP A 101 2.22 14.58 -3.03
N LEU A 102 2.91 15.00 -1.97
CA LEU A 102 2.38 14.90 -0.61
C LEU A 102 1.11 15.74 -0.38
N ASN A 103 0.90 16.81 -1.15
CA ASN A 103 -0.38 17.51 -1.13
C ASN A 103 -1.54 16.58 -1.51
N ASP A 104 -1.33 15.66 -2.46
CA ASP A 104 -2.33 14.68 -2.87
C ASP A 104 -2.62 13.68 -1.74
N VAL A 105 -1.60 13.27 -0.98
CA VAL A 105 -1.79 12.40 0.21
C VAL A 105 -2.57 13.15 1.30
N ILE A 106 -2.23 14.40 1.56
CA ILE A 106 -2.93 15.24 2.55
C ILE A 106 -4.39 15.46 2.14
N ASN A 107 -4.63 15.76 0.86
CA ASN A 107 -5.98 15.93 0.31
C ASN A 107 -6.81 14.65 0.41
N LEU A 108 -6.19 13.48 0.18
CA LEU A 108 -6.83 12.19 0.39
C LEU A 108 -7.26 12.01 1.86
N CYS A 109 -6.34 12.19 2.80
CA CYS A 109 -6.62 12.01 4.23
C CYS A 109 -7.69 13.00 4.73
N ASN A 110 -7.66 14.24 4.26
CA ASN A 110 -8.70 15.23 4.56
C ASN A 110 -10.07 14.80 4.01
N SER A 111 -10.10 14.28 2.79
CA SER A 111 -11.34 13.77 2.18
C SER A 111 -11.87 12.54 2.90
N MET A 112 -11.00 11.60 3.28
CA MET A 112 -11.35 10.42 4.08
C MET A 112 -11.96 10.85 5.43
N ARG A 113 -11.36 11.84 6.10
CA ARG A 113 -11.86 12.35 7.37
C ARG A 113 -13.24 12.99 7.24
N GLN A 114 -13.42 13.83 6.22
CA GLN A 114 -14.72 14.51 5.97
C GLN A 114 -15.85 13.53 5.68
N ASN A 115 -15.55 12.37 5.12
CA ASN A 115 -16.53 11.35 4.73
C ASN A 115 -16.57 10.15 5.72
N ASP A 116 -15.84 10.20 6.85
CA ASP A 116 -15.63 9.07 7.79
C ASP A 116 -15.18 7.76 7.10
N GLU A 117 -14.36 7.86 6.08
CA GLU A 117 -13.82 6.72 5.36
C GLU A 117 -12.56 6.19 6.06
N LYS A 118 -12.47 4.87 6.18
CA LYS A 118 -11.40 4.21 6.95
C LYS A 118 -10.38 3.48 6.09
N ALA A 119 -10.69 3.29 4.82
CA ALA A 119 -9.79 2.65 3.85
C ALA A 119 -9.97 3.28 2.47
N ALA A 120 -8.87 3.68 1.83
CA ALA A 120 -8.88 4.29 0.51
C ALA A 120 -7.67 3.90 -0.32
N THR A 121 -7.79 4.14 -1.62
CA THR A 121 -6.70 4.10 -2.60
C THR A 121 -6.90 5.17 -3.66
N ILE A 122 -5.86 5.41 -4.46
CA ILE A 122 -5.81 6.46 -5.46
C ILE A 122 -5.61 5.90 -6.87
N ASN A 123 -5.64 6.76 -7.86
CA ASN A 123 -5.37 6.39 -9.24
C ASN A 123 -3.87 6.31 -9.50
N LEU A 124 -3.39 5.13 -9.87
CA LEU A 124 -2.00 4.92 -10.27
C LEU A 124 -1.88 4.85 -11.78
N TYR A 125 -0.87 5.53 -12.33
CA TYR A 125 -0.46 5.49 -13.73
C TYR A 125 0.92 4.86 -13.87
N LYS A 126 1.23 4.32 -15.06
CA LYS A 126 2.53 3.69 -15.35
C LYS A 126 3.54 4.66 -15.96
N ASP A 127 3.07 5.81 -16.43
CA ASP A 127 3.85 6.80 -17.14
C ASP A 127 3.72 8.20 -16.51
N ASP A 128 4.76 9.01 -16.67
CA ASP A 128 4.80 10.35 -16.09
C ASP A 128 3.76 11.30 -16.71
N LEU A 129 3.32 11.03 -17.94
CA LEU A 129 2.26 11.80 -18.62
C LEU A 129 0.86 11.42 -18.14
N LYS A 130 0.75 10.43 -17.27
CA LYS A 130 -0.52 9.92 -16.72
C LYS A 130 -1.53 9.52 -17.81
N THR A 131 -1.04 8.86 -18.87
CA THR A 131 -1.86 8.39 -20.00
C THR A 131 -2.17 6.90 -19.94
N VAL A 132 -1.31 6.11 -19.26
CA VAL A 132 -1.44 4.67 -19.15
C VAL A 132 -1.80 4.29 -17.72
N TYR A 133 -3.02 3.81 -17.51
CA TYR A 133 -3.47 3.35 -16.20
C TYR A 133 -2.70 2.13 -15.71
N ASP A 134 -2.36 2.11 -14.44
CA ASP A 134 -1.95 0.88 -13.76
C ASP A 134 -3.19 0.06 -13.37
N ASN A 135 -3.08 -1.27 -13.48
CA ASN A 135 -4.13 -2.23 -13.11
C ASN A 135 -4.18 -2.46 -11.59
N SER A 136 -4.09 -1.39 -10.80
CA SER A 136 -3.96 -1.43 -9.34
C SER A 136 -5.29 -1.65 -8.60
N ILE A 137 -6.44 -1.44 -9.24
CA ILE A 137 -7.77 -1.69 -8.64
C ILE A 137 -8.48 -2.85 -9.34
N ARG A 138 -9.11 -3.73 -8.57
CA ARG A 138 -9.68 -4.97 -9.10
C ARG A 138 -10.87 -5.48 -8.29
N HIS A 139 -11.62 -6.43 -8.88
CA HIS A 139 -12.58 -7.29 -8.18
C HIS A 139 -11.87 -8.44 -7.46
N PHE A 140 -12.44 -8.93 -6.36
CA PHE A 140 -11.89 -10.09 -5.65
C PHE A 140 -11.78 -11.29 -6.58
N PRO A 141 -10.56 -11.85 -6.72
CA PRO A 141 -10.34 -12.98 -7.62
C PRO A 141 -10.83 -14.29 -6.99
N LYS A 142 -11.30 -15.18 -7.85
CA LYS A 142 -11.47 -16.60 -7.55
C LYS A 142 -10.23 -17.37 -8.04
N PHE A 143 -10.08 -18.60 -7.60
CA PHE A 143 -8.97 -19.48 -8.02
C PHE A 143 -8.82 -19.55 -9.54
N LYS A 144 -9.94 -19.68 -10.28
CA LYS A 144 -9.96 -19.70 -11.74
C LYS A 144 -9.35 -18.45 -12.39
N ASP A 145 -9.49 -17.29 -11.76
CA ASP A 145 -8.99 -16.03 -12.32
C ASP A 145 -7.46 -15.97 -12.27
N PHE A 146 -6.88 -16.49 -11.19
CA PHE A 146 -5.43 -16.69 -11.09
C PHE A 146 -4.93 -17.69 -12.14
N PHE A 147 -5.59 -18.84 -12.25
CA PHE A 147 -5.22 -19.89 -13.20
C PHE A 147 -5.26 -19.39 -14.65
N LEU A 148 -6.35 -18.73 -15.06
CA LEU A 148 -6.48 -18.16 -16.39
C LEU A 148 -5.44 -17.07 -16.67
N SER A 149 -5.13 -16.24 -15.67
CA SER A 149 -4.06 -15.23 -15.79
C SER A 149 -2.69 -15.85 -16.02
N TYR A 150 -2.40 -17.01 -15.40
CA TYR A 150 -1.17 -17.77 -15.68
C TYR A 150 -1.10 -18.34 -17.07
N LEU A 151 -2.23 -18.73 -17.65
CA LEU A 151 -2.33 -19.20 -19.04
C LEU A 151 -2.29 -18.06 -20.06
N GLY A 152 -2.10 -16.80 -19.62
CA GLY A 152 -2.00 -15.62 -20.50
C GLY A 152 -3.33 -15.03 -20.94
N PHE A 153 -4.46 -15.50 -20.39
CA PHE A 153 -5.75 -14.89 -20.69
C PHE A 153 -5.89 -13.51 -20.00
N LYS A 154 -6.68 -12.62 -20.62
CA LYS A 154 -7.01 -11.31 -20.04
C LYS A 154 -7.62 -11.49 -18.65
N ASN A 155 -7.02 -10.83 -17.66
CA ASN A 155 -7.51 -10.88 -16.29
C ASN A 155 -8.82 -10.08 -16.17
N LYS A 156 -9.93 -10.79 -15.94
CA LYS A 156 -11.28 -10.22 -15.85
C LYS A 156 -11.54 -9.47 -14.54
N THR A 157 -10.66 -9.59 -13.55
CA THR A 157 -10.84 -8.88 -12.27
C THR A 157 -10.39 -7.42 -12.35
N ILE A 158 -9.66 -7.03 -13.39
CA ILE A 158 -9.19 -5.65 -13.58
C ILE A 158 -10.40 -4.74 -13.83
N ILE A 159 -10.47 -3.67 -13.05
CA ILE A 159 -11.49 -2.62 -13.21
C ILE A 159 -10.97 -1.59 -14.20
N GLU A 160 -11.79 -1.28 -15.22
CA GLU A 160 -11.45 -0.26 -16.22
C GLU A 160 -11.61 1.14 -15.61
N LYS A 161 -10.48 1.83 -15.43
CA LYS A 161 -10.43 3.13 -14.74
C LYS A 161 -10.89 4.29 -15.59
N SER A 162 -10.78 4.19 -16.92
CA SER A 162 -11.08 5.29 -17.85
C SER A 162 -12.54 5.76 -17.79
N ALA A 163 -13.44 4.91 -17.31
CA ALA A 163 -14.86 5.24 -17.16
C ALA A 163 -15.22 5.77 -15.75
N ILE A 164 -14.25 5.83 -14.82
CA ILE A 164 -14.53 6.20 -13.42
C ILE A 164 -14.11 7.66 -13.20
N ASN A 165 -15.09 8.56 -13.12
CA ASN A 165 -14.84 9.99 -12.90
C ASN A 165 -15.05 10.44 -11.45
N ASN A 166 -15.78 9.68 -10.65
CA ASN A 166 -16.11 10.00 -9.27
C ASN A 166 -15.59 8.91 -8.33
N LYS A 167 -15.39 9.26 -7.05
CA LYS A 167 -15.03 8.27 -6.05
C LYS A 167 -16.07 7.14 -6.02
N CYS A 168 -15.59 5.92 -5.88
CA CYS A 168 -16.45 4.74 -5.83
C CYS A 168 -15.85 3.65 -4.93
N ILE A 169 -16.71 2.75 -4.50
CA ILE A 169 -16.31 1.56 -3.74
C ILE A 169 -15.76 0.51 -4.71
N ILE A 170 -14.63 -0.07 -4.33
CA ILE A 170 -13.98 -1.18 -5.05
C ILE A 170 -13.75 -2.36 -4.12
N ASP A 171 -13.42 -3.52 -4.69
CA ASP A 171 -13.17 -4.70 -3.88
C ASP A 171 -11.78 -4.67 -3.24
N TRP A 172 -10.71 -4.47 -4.03
CA TRP A 172 -9.34 -4.37 -3.51
C TRP A 172 -8.43 -3.55 -4.41
N ALA A 173 -7.33 -3.10 -3.84
CA ALA A 173 -6.26 -2.44 -4.56
C ALA A 173 -4.90 -3.01 -4.18
N ALA A 174 -3.95 -2.89 -5.12
CA ALA A 174 -2.57 -3.32 -4.92
C ALA A 174 -1.90 -2.56 -3.76
N GLY A 175 -1.03 -3.23 -3.03
CA GLY A 175 -0.27 -2.68 -1.92
C GLY A 175 0.71 -1.57 -2.30
N SER A 176 0.78 -1.20 -3.58
CA SER A 176 1.57 -0.07 -4.05
C SER A 176 1.11 1.27 -3.46
N PHE A 177 -0.19 1.42 -3.20
CA PHE A 177 -0.76 2.53 -2.43
C PHE A 177 -2.05 2.10 -1.72
N LEU A 178 -2.02 2.09 -0.41
CA LEU A 178 -3.20 1.88 0.44
C LEU A 178 -3.19 2.87 1.60
N ALA A 179 -4.32 3.50 1.86
CA ALA A 179 -4.51 4.42 2.98
C ALA A 179 -5.51 3.82 3.97
N PHE A 180 -5.15 3.80 5.24
CA PHE A 180 -6.01 3.33 6.32
C PHE A 180 -6.07 4.37 7.43
N ARG A 181 -7.26 4.52 8.07
CA ARG A 181 -7.33 5.13 9.39
C ARG A 181 -6.70 4.15 10.40
N ALA A 182 -5.91 4.65 11.33
CA ALA A 182 -5.08 3.82 12.21
C ALA A 182 -5.90 2.86 13.08
N ASP A 183 -7.09 3.29 13.59
CA ASP A 183 -8.00 2.43 14.33
C ASP A 183 -8.47 1.22 13.52
N HIS A 184 -8.73 1.43 12.23
CA HIS A 184 -9.19 0.36 11.35
C HIS A 184 -8.05 -0.62 11.03
N TYR A 185 -6.85 -0.11 10.69
CA TYR A 185 -5.68 -0.97 10.47
C TYR A 185 -5.37 -1.83 11.70
N ALA A 186 -5.42 -1.21 12.89
CA ALA A 186 -5.23 -1.93 14.16
C ALA A 186 -6.30 -3.00 14.40
N ARG A 187 -7.58 -2.70 14.12
CA ARG A 187 -8.70 -3.64 14.28
C ARG A 187 -8.55 -4.84 13.36
N LEU A 188 -8.09 -4.64 12.13
CA LEU A 188 -7.77 -5.73 11.20
C LEU A 188 -6.58 -6.59 11.68
N GLY A 189 -5.81 -6.13 12.68
CA GLY A 189 -4.55 -6.75 13.08
C GLY A 189 -3.43 -6.52 12.06
N GLY A 190 -3.56 -5.49 11.21
CA GLY A 190 -2.64 -5.23 10.11
C GLY A 190 -2.74 -6.25 8.98
N PHE A 191 -1.67 -6.38 8.20
CA PHE A 191 -1.54 -7.46 7.20
C PHE A 191 -1.38 -8.83 7.88
N ASP A 192 -1.90 -9.87 7.27
CA ASP A 192 -1.65 -11.25 7.71
C ASP A 192 -0.23 -11.67 7.31
N GLU A 193 0.65 -11.80 8.32
CA GLU A 193 2.07 -12.13 8.15
C GLU A 193 2.33 -13.53 7.61
N SER A 194 1.30 -14.36 7.55
CA SER A 194 1.38 -15.67 6.91
C SER A 194 1.56 -15.57 5.38
N PHE A 195 1.24 -14.41 4.78
CA PHE A 195 1.59 -14.08 3.40
C PHE A 195 2.97 -13.43 3.36
N PHE A 196 3.98 -14.17 2.90
CA PHE A 196 5.31 -13.58 2.74
C PHE A 196 5.32 -12.49 1.66
N MET A 197 4.70 -12.78 0.52
CA MET A 197 4.56 -11.87 -0.62
C MET A 197 3.39 -12.33 -1.50
N TYR A 198 2.66 -11.36 -2.07
CA TYR A 198 1.44 -11.52 -2.89
C TYR A 198 0.21 -11.94 -2.08
N CYS A 199 -0.93 -11.44 -2.50
CA CYS A 199 -2.26 -11.64 -1.91
C CYS A 199 -2.47 -11.08 -0.50
N GLU A 200 -1.46 -10.55 0.18
CA GLU A 200 -1.62 -9.84 1.45
C GLU A 200 -2.48 -8.59 1.31
N ASP A 201 -2.36 -7.90 0.17
CA ASP A 201 -3.17 -6.74 -0.21
C ASP A 201 -4.63 -7.12 -0.50
N ILE A 202 -4.84 -8.24 -1.18
CA ILE A 202 -6.20 -8.79 -1.40
C ILE A 202 -6.81 -9.19 -0.05
N ASP A 203 -6.04 -9.87 0.80
CA ASP A 203 -6.51 -10.36 2.10
C ASP A 203 -6.93 -9.23 3.04
N ILE A 204 -6.12 -8.18 3.17
CA ILE A 204 -6.47 -7.06 4.05
C ILE A 204 -7.72 -6.32 3.57
N CYS A 205 -7.87 -6.13 2.25
CA CYS A 205 -9.07 -5.53 1.67
C CYS A 205 -10.29 -6.43 1.86
N PHE A 206 -10.14 -7.76 1.74
CA PHE A 206 -11.20 -8.72 1.99
C PHE A 206 -11.68 -8.69 3.45
N ARG A 207 -10.74 -8.68 4.40
CA ARG A 207 -11.06 -8.57 5.85
C ARG A 207 -11.71 -7.24 6.18
N SER A 208 -11.24 -6.14 5.58
CA SER A 208 -11.85 -4.82 5.72
C SER A 208 -13.33 -4.84 5.29
N LYS A 209 -13.62 -5.39 4.12
CA LYS A 209 -14.99 -5.55 3.62
C LYS A 209 -15.84 -6.45 4.53
N ALA A 210 -15.26 -7.54 5.06
CA ALA A 210 -15.96 -8.45 5.97
C ALA A 210 -16.35 -7.77 7.30
N GLU A 211 -15.58 -6.76 7.74
CA GLU A 211 -15.91 -5.90 8.88
C GLU A 211 -16.85 -4.73 8.54
N GLY A 212 -17.39 -4.70 7.32
CA GLY A 212 -18.31 -3.66 6.86
C GLY A 212 -17.63 -2.34 6.44
N VAL A 213 -16.29 -2.33 6.31
CA VAL A 213 -15.54 -1.16 5.86
C VAL A 213 -15.14 -1.33 4.40
N ALA A 214 -15.72 -0.50 3.53
CA ALA A 214 -15.43 -0.50 2.11
C ALA A 214 -14.09 0.20 1.80
N LEU A 215 -13.38 -0.31 0.80
CA LEU A 215 -12.24 0.38 0.19
C LEU A 215 -12.75 1.39 -0.84
N VAL A 216 -12.40 2.67 -0.66
CA VAL A 216 -12.84 3.76 -1.53
C VAL A 216 -11.72 4.13 -2.50
N TYR A 217 -12.02 4.16 -3.78
CA TYR A 217 -11.12 4.60 -4.84
C TYR A 217 -11.36 6.09 -5.18
N TYR A 218 -10.28 6.86 -5.18
CA TYR A 218 -10.26 8.29 -5.51
C TYR A 218 -9.62 8.51 -6.88
N PRO A 219 -10.40 8.61 -7.99
CA PRO A 219 -9.86 8.73 -9.35
C PRO A 219 -9.16 10.06 -9.62
N THR A 220 -9.52 11.13 -8.90
CA THR A 220 -8.99 12.50 -9.09
C THR A 220 -7.65 12.72 -8.37
N ILE A 221 -7.30 11.86 -7.43
CA ILE A 221 -6.00 11.87 -6.75
C ILE A 221 -5.13 10.81 -7.41
N SER A 222 -3.92 11.17 -7.86
CA SER A 222 -3.16 10.28 -8.71
C SER A 222 -1.65 10.33 -8.49
N ALA A 223 -1.01 9.17 -8.68
CA ALA A 223 0.43 9.01 -8.63
C ALA A 223 0.96 8.22 -9.84
N VAL A 224 2.26 8.23 -10.03
CA VAL A 224 2.94 7.41 -11.04
C VAL A 224 3.61 6.23 -10.35
N HIS A 225 3.28 5.02 -10.77
CA HIS A 225 3.85 3.77 -10.28
C HIS A 225 4.81 3.22 -11.35
N LYS A 226 6.09 3.46 -11.19
CA LYS A 226 7.15 3.06 -12.14
C LYS A 226 7.49 1.56 -12.06
N ALA A 227 6.49 0.71 -11.81
CA ALA A 227 6.59 -0.70 -11.57
C ALA A 227 7.74 -1.35 -12.35
N GLN A 228 8.84 -1.68 -11.67
CA GLN A 228 9.88 -2.50 -12.24
C GLN A 228 9.35 -3.94 -12.30
N HIS A 229 9.02 -4.40 -13.50
CA HIS A 229 8.55 -5.78 -13.71
C HIS A 229 9.66 -6.75 -13.33
N ALA A 230 9.65 -7.23 -12.08
CA ALA A 230 10.46 -8.37 -11.68
C ALA A 230 10.12 -9.54 -12.61
N ASN A 231 11.15 -10.12 -13.25
CA ASN A 231 11.05 -11.22 -14.20
C ASN A 231 10.10 -12.32 -13.64
N ARG A 232 8.97 -12.53 -14.31
CA ARG A 232 7.99 -13.59 -14.00
C ARG A 232 8.49 -14.93 -14.55
N SER A 233 9.72 -15.32 -14.22
CA SER A 233 10.25 -16.63 -14.60
C SER A 233 9.47 -17.71 -13.84
N LEU A 234 8.87 -18.63 -14.58
CA LEU A 234 8.33 -19.88 -14.05
C LEU A 234 9.47 -20.58 -13.30
N PHE A 235 9.24 -21.06 -12.07
CA PHE A 235 10.22 -21.66 -11.14
C PHE A 235 11.09 -20.68 -10.32
N SER A 236 10.83 -19.36 -10.39
CA SER A 236 11.44 -18.41 -9.46
C SER A 236 10.88 -18.57 -8.04
N LYS A 237 11.64 -18.11 -7.03
CA LYS A 237 11.12 -18.02 -5.63
C LYS A 237 9.81 -17.21 -5.58
N HIS A 238 9.69 -16.17 -6.40
CA HIS A 238 8.49 -15.35 -6.52
C HIS A 238 7.27 -16.14 -7.00
N PHE A 239 7.47 -17.07 -7.96
CA PHE A 239 6.39 -17.96 -8.42
C PHE A 239 5.89 -18.86 -7.28
N ILE A 240 6.81 -19.49 -6.52
CA ILE A 240 6.46 -20.36 -5.40
C ILE A 240 5.69 -19.58 -4.32
N TRP A 241 6.16 -18.39 -3.97
CA TRP A 241 5.46 -17.52 -3.01
C TRP A 241 4.05 -17.17 -3.51
N HIS A 242 3.92 -16.79 -4.79
CA HIS A 242 2.63 -16.44 -5.37
C HIS A 242 1.63 -17.61 -5.34
N VAL A 243 2.06 -18.82 -5.76
CA VAL A 243 1.20 -20.02 -5.71
C VAL A 243 0.77 -20.34 -4.27
N LYS A 244 1.70 -20.31 -3.30
CA LYS A 244 1.38 -20.54 -1.88
C LYS A 244 0.37 -19.51 -1.37
N SER A 245 0.55 -18.24 -1.72
CA SER A 245 -0.33 -17.15 -1.32
C SER A 245 -1.72 -17.27 -1.95
N ILE A 246 -1.82 -17.65 -3.23
CA ILE A 246 -3.10 -17.92 -3.88
C ILE A 246 -3.88 -19.02 -3.16
N ILE A 247 -3.22 -20.16 -2.88
CA ILE A 247 -3.87 -21.29 -2.19
C ILE A 247 -4.37 -20.84 -0.81
N ARG A 248 -3.54 -20.12 -0.06
CA ARG A 248 -3.89 -19.60 1.26
C ARG A 248 -5.07 -18.64 1.20
N TYR A 249 -5.03 -17.66 0.29
CA TYR A 249 -6.13 -16.72 0.07
C TYR A 249 -7.44 -17.43 -0.27
N CYS A 250 -7.41 -18.35 -1.24
CA CYS A 250 -8.60 -19.08 -1.65
C CYS A 250 -9.16 -19.98 -0.52
N ALA A 251 -8.30 -20.61 0.28
CA ALA A 251 -8.74 -21.39 1.44
C ALA A 251 -9.42 -20.51 2.50
N LYS A 252 -8.82 -19.35 2.80
CA LYS A 252 -9.30 -18.41 3.82
C LYS A 252 -10.63 -17.76 3.42
N THR A 253 -10.79 -17.43 2.15
CA THR A 253 -11.96 -16.68 1.62
C THR A 253 -13.03 -17.57 0.98
N LYS A 254 -12.81 -18.90 0.93
CA LYS A 254 -13.66 -19.88 0.21
C LYS A 254 -13.78 -19.57 -1.29
N ALA A 255 -12.77 -18.96 -1.90
CA ALA A 255 -12.76 -18.48 -3.27
C ALA A 255 -12.30 -19.55 -4.30
N PHE A 256 -12.40 -20.85 -3.97
CA PHE A 256 -12.09 -21.94 -4.92
C PHE A 256 -13.18 -22.14 -5.97
N PHE A 257 -14.43 -21.73 -5.68
CA PHE A 257 -15.60 -21.95 -6.53
C PHE A 257 -16.30 -20.65 -6.93
#